data_a7b0d9c2ce2a910e2e7f79f25094d815
#
_entry.id   a7b0d9c2ce2a910e2e7f79f25094d815
#
_cell.length_a   1.000
_cell.length_b   1.000
_cell.length_c   1.000
_cell.angle_alpha   90.00
_cell.angle_beta   90.00
_cell.angle_gamma   90.00
#
_symmetry.space_group_name_H-M   'P 1'
#
loop_
_entity.id
_entity.type
_entity.pdbx_description
1 polymer ?
#
loop_
_entity_poly.entity_id
_entity_poly.type
_entity_poly.pdbx_seq_one_letter_code
_entity_poly.pdbx_strand_id
1 'polypeptide(L)'
;MMKFADLIDQNVEELAALDTLDAGKLFSMGKAVDIPSSADTLRYYAGAADKIHGDVLKMSREFHAYTLHEPIGVVGHIIPWNFPTTMFFLKVSPALAAGCTMIVKPAEQTPLSALYYAHLAKLVSCNTIRSFTVLQKLKV
;
A
#
# COMPACT_ATOMS: atom_id res chain seq x y z
N MET A 1 7.17 -3.07 6.09
CA MET A 1 5.71 -2.96 6.18
C MET A 1 5.25 -2.71 7.61
N MET A 2 5.61 -3.51 8.63
CA MET A 2 5.19 -3.27 10.04
C MET A 2 5.50 -1.86 10.53
N LYS A 3 6.76 -1.40 10.42
CA LYS A 3 7.14 -0.03 10.79
C LYS A 3 6.34 1.05 10.06
N PHE A 4 5.91 0.78 8.83
CA PHE A 4 5.07 1.73 8.08
C PHE A 4 3.66 1.78 8.69
N ALA A 5 3.07 0.64 9.06
CA ALA A 5 1.80 0.60 9.77
C ALA A 5 1.87 1.36 11.12
N ASP A 6 2.97 1.20 11.86
CA ASP A 6 3.17 1.90 13.13
C ASP A 6 3.25 3.43 12.93
N LEU A 7 3.87 3.91 11.84
CA LEU A 7 3.88 5.33 11.50
C LEU A 7 2.48 5.84 11.10
N ILE A 8 1.67 5.02 10.43
CA ILE A 8 0.29 5.37 10.11
C ILE A 8 -0.51 5.58 11.40
N ASP A 9 -0.40 4.65 12.36
CA ASP A 9 -1.08 4.76 13.65
C ASP A 9 -0.64 5.99 14.45
N GLN A 10 0.65 6.34 14.39
CA GLN A 10 1.18 7.54 15.05
C GLN A 10 0.66 8.85 14.43
N ASN A 11 0.19 8.83 13.18
CA ASN A 11 -0.27 9.99 12.43
C ASN A 11 -1.76 9.93 12.09
N VAL A 12 -2.57 9.16 12.85
CA VAL A 12 -4.00 8.94 12.58
C VAL A 12 -4.78 10.26 12.48
N GLU A 13 -4.53 11.21 13.39
CA GLU A 13 -5.28 12.48 13.42
C GLU A 13 -4.98 13.34 12.19
N GLU A 14 -3.72 13.45 11.81
CA GLU A 14 -3.31 14.23 10.65
C GLU A 14 -3.83 13.60 9.35
N LEU A 15 -3.72 12.29 9.22
CA LEU A 15 -4.24 11.55 8.06
C LEU A 15 -5.75 11.66 7.93
N ALA A 16 -6.49 11.56 9.04
CA ALA A 16 -7.93 11.76 9.05
C ALA A 16 -8.31 13.21 8.69
N ALA A 17 -7.55 14.19 9.14
CA ALA A 17 -7.76 15.58 8.77
C ALA A 17 -7.52 15.82 7.27
N LEU A 18 -6.51 15.19 6.67
CA LEU A 18 -6.25 15.27 5.23
C LEU A 18 -7.38 14.63 4.40
N ASP A 19 -7.86 13.45 4.79
CA ASP A 19 -9.01 12.80 4.13
C ASP A 19 -10.31 13.63 4.30
N THR A 20 -10.47 14.31 5.43
CA THR A 20 -11.60 15.24 5.63
C THR A 20 -11.49 16.45 4.71
N LEU A 21 -10.30 16.99 4.57
CA LEU A 21 -10.04 18.23 3.84
C LEU A 21 -10.29 18.06 2.33
N ASP A 22 -9.81 16.99 1.72
CA ASP A 22 -9.92 16.81 0.27
C ASP A 22 -11.06 15.87 -0.16
N ALA A 23 -11.40 14.85 0.62
CA ALA A 23 -12.50 13.94 0.31
C ALA A 23 -13.83 14.32 0.95
N GLY A 24 -13.86 15.29 1.86
CA GLY A 24 -15.08 15.67 2.58
C GLY A 24 -15.59 14.59 3.54
N LYS A 25 -14.74 13.64 3.93
CA LYS A 25 -15.12 12.56 4.84
C LYS A 25 -15.26 13.05 6.28
N LEU A 26 -16.11 12.38 7.05
CA LEU A 26 -16.27 12.69 8.47
C LEU A 26 -14.98 12.37 9.22
N PHE A 27 -14.38 13.35 9.89
CA PHE A 27 -13.13 13.19 10.63
C PHE A 27 -13.15 12.04 11.64
N SER A 28 -14.26 11.89 12.38
CA SER A 28 -14.42 10.81 13.35
C SER A 28 -14.38 9.42 12.72
N MET A 29 -14.92 9.26 11.51
CA MET A 29 -14.86 8.00 10.76
C MET A 29 -13.44 7.75 10.23
N GLY A 30 -12.80 8.75 9.69
CA GLY A 30 -11.39 8.65 9.28
C GLY A 30 -10.51 8.18 10.43
N LYS A 31 -10.61 8.86 11.58
CA LYS A 31 -9.82 8.57 12.78
C LYS A 31 -10.12 7.21 13.40
N ALA A 32 -11.41 6.82 13.49
CA ALA A 32 -11.81 5.60 14.21
C ALA A 32 -11.79 4.33 13.33
N VAL A 33 -11.95 4.46 12.02
CA VAL A 33 -12.18 3.32 11.13
C VAL A 33 -11.20 3.30 9.97
N ASP A 34 -11.20 4.29 9.08
CA ASP A 34 -10.50 4.20 7.79
C ASP A 34 -8.98 4.07 7.95
N ILE A 35 -8.39 4.91 8.80
CA ILE A 35 -6.93 4.91 9.00
C ILE A 35 -6.48 3.66 9.77
N PRO A 36 -7.08 3.30 10.94
CA PRO A 36 -6.69 2.09 11.65
C PRO A 36 -6.86 0.81 10.83
N SER A 37 -8.00 0.64 10.13
CA SER A 37 -8.21 -0.55 9.29
C SER A 37 -7.23 -0.65 8.13
N SER A 38 -6.74 0.49 7.64
CA SER A 38 -5.71 0.53 6.61
C SER A 38 -4.34 0.12 7.14
N ALA A 39 -3.99 0.54 8.36
CA ALA A 39 -2.79 0.07 9.04
C ALA A 39 -2.85 -1.45 9.31
N ASP A 40 -4.01 -1.96 9.72
CA ASP A 40 -4.23 -3.39 9.92
C ASP A 40 -4.14 -4.18 8.61
N THR A 41 -4.66 -3.64 7.52
CA THR A 41 -4.50 -4.21 6.17
C THR A 41 -3.01 -4.35 5.82
N LEU A 42 -2.22 -3.32 6.09
CA LEU A 42 -0.77 -3.36 5.85
C LEU A 42 -0.06 -4.40 6.74
N ARG A 43 -0.48 -4.56 8.00
CA ARG A 43 0.04 -5.60 8.91
C ARG A 43 -0.34 -7.01 8.45
N TYR A 44 -1.58 -7.19 8.01
CA TYR A 44 -2.03 -8.46 7.45
C TYR A 44 -1.15 -8.91 6.29
N TYR A 45 -0.93 -8.04 5.31
CA TYR A 45 -0.08 -8.35 4.16
C TYR A 45 1.41 -8.46 4.54
N ALA A 46 1.86 -7.74 5.56
CA ALA A 46 3.22 -7.92 6.09
C ALA A 46 3.44 -9.34 6.63
N GLY A 47 2.42 -9.88 7.35
CA GLY A 47 2.45 -11.27 7.82
C GLY A 47 2.24 -12.32 6.73
N ALA A 48 1.75 -11.93 5.56
CA ALA A 48 1.56 -12.82 4.41
C ALA A 48 2.75 -12.83 3.44
N ALA A 49 3.71 -11.91 3.57
CA ALA A 49 4.79 -11.74 2.61
C ALA A 49 5.70 -12.98 2.45
N ASP A 50 5.87 -13.75 3.52
CA ASP A 50 6.65 -14.99 3.52
C ASP A 50 5.82 -16.25 3.21
N LYS A 51 4.55 -16.06 2.81
CA LYS A 51 3.60 -17.15 2.55
C LYS A 51 3.29 -17.33 1.05
N ILE A 52 4.00 -16.61 0.19
CA ILE A 52 3.86 -16.74 -1.26
C ILE A 52 4.68 -17.94 -1.69
N HIS A 53 3.99 -19.05 -1.91
CA HIS A 53 4.61 -20.32 -2.28
C HIS A 53 4.38 -20.63 -3.76
N GLY A 54 5.28 -21.46 -4.33
CA GLY A 54 5.03 -22.17 -5.57
C GLY A 54 4.52 -23.59 -5.30
N ASP A 55 4.19 -24.30 -6.36
CA ASP A 55 3.70 -25.66 -6.34
C ASP A 55 4.78 -26.65 -6.80
N VAL A 56 4.78 -27.85 -6.22
CA VAL A 56 5.55 -28.98 -6.73
C VAL A 56 4.64 -29.79 -7.64
N LEU A 57 5.02 -29.88 -8.91
CA LEU A 57 4.24 -30.57 -9.93
C LEU A 57 4.60 -32.07 -9.99
N LYS A 58 3.59 -32.92 -10.13
CA LYS A 58 3.81 -34.36 -10.33
C LYS A 58 4.31 -34.61 -11.75
N MET A 59 5.52 -35.07 -11.84
CA MET A 59 6.18 -35.44 -13.10
C MET A 59 6.62 -36.93 -13.09
N SER A 60 7.25 -37.40 -14.17
CA SER A 60 7.88 -38.71 -14.19
C SER A 60 9.03 -38.78 -13.17
N ARG A 61 9.45 -40.00 -12.82
CA ARG A 61 10.49 -40.20 -11.78
C ARG A 61 11.84 -39.55 -12.08
N GLU A 62 12.07 -39.20 -13.34
CA GLU A 62 13.33 -38.60 -13.79
C GLU A 62 13.38 -37.07 -13.68
N PHE A 63 12.24 -36.44 -13.39
CA PHE A 63 12.13 -34.97 -13.39
C PHE A 63 11.51 -34.47 -12.10
N HIS A 64 12.08 -33.38 -11.59
CA HIS A 64 11.46 -32.52 -10.59
C HIS A 64 10.99 -31.20 -11.24
N ALA A 65 9.71 -30.88 -11.13
CA ALA A 65 9.15 -29.62 -11.62
C ALA A 65 8.47 -28.91 -10.47
N TYR A 66 8.70 -27.58 -10.39
CA TYR A 66 8.06 -26.71 -9.43
C TYR A 66 7.83 -25.32 -10.05
N THR A 67 6.85 -24.60 -9.52
CA THR A 67 6.61 -23.20 -9.88
C THR A 67 7.24 -22.28 -8.84
N LEU A 68 7.67 -21.09 -9.26
CA LEU A 68 8.10 -20.01 -8.37
C LEU A 68 7.20 -18.79 -8.64
N HIS A 69 6.71 -18.19 -7.56
CA HIS A 69 6.05 -16.88 -7.66
C HIS A 69 7.08 -15.79 -7.43
N GLU A 70 7.32 -14.99 -8.44
CA GLU A 70 8.27 -13.89 -8.41
C GLU A 70 7.54 -12.55 -8.54
N PRO A 71 8.10 -11.45 -8.01
CA PRO A 71 7.54 -10.12 -8.23
C PRO A 71 7.42 -9.82 -9.72
N ILE A 72 6.24 -9.36 -10.18
CA ILE A 72 6.02 -9.01 -11.58
C ILE A 72 6.82 -7.78 -12.03
N GLY A 73 7.41 -7.06 -11.08
CA GLY A 73 8.21 -5.87 -11.34
C GLY A 73 7.47 -4.60 -10.97
N VAL A 74 7.33 -3.65 -11.90
CA VAL A 74 6.68 -2.37 -11.66
C VAL A 74 5.18 -2.48 -11.89
N VAL A 75 4.38 -2.12 -10.88
CA VAL A 75 2.92 -2.10 -10.94
C VAL A 75 2.37 -0.68 -10.84
N GLY A 76 1.34 -0.37 -11.60
CA GLY A 76 0.63 0.90 -11.55
C GLY A 76 -0.67 0.79 -10.75
N HIS A 77 -0.86 1.67 -9.78
CA HIS A 77 -2.09 1.76 -9.00
C HIS A 77 -2.84 3.06 -9.31
N ILE A 78 -4.10 2.96 -9.72
CA ILE A 78 -5.01 4.10 -9.89
C ILE A 78 -5.99 4.04 -8.74
N ILE A 79 -6.00 5.08 -7.91
CA ILE A 79 -6.78 5.15 -6.67
C ILE A 79 -8.01 6.05 -6.91
N PRO A 80 -9.23 5.60 -6.58
CA PRO A 80 -10.44 6.43 -6.67
C PRO A 80 -10.51 7.43 -5.51
N TRP A 81 -11.41 8.41 -5.64
CA TRP A 81 -11.56 9.52 -4.71
C TRP A 81 -12.42 9.20 -3.47
N ASN A 82 -13.32 8.23 -3.56
CA ASN A 82 -14.37 8.01 -2.56
C ASN A 82 -13.87 7.39 -1.24
N PHE A 83 -12.80 6.61 -1.26
CA PHE A 83 -12.11 6.05 -0.10
C PHE A 83 -10.59 6.13 -0.30
N PRO A 84 -9.99 7.33 -0.26
CA PRO A 84 -8.61 7.53 -0.70
C PRO A 84 -7.63 6.67 0.11
N THR A 85 -7.68 6.71 1.43
CA THR A 85 -6.81 5.92 2.30
C THR A 85 -7.06 4.42 2.18
N THR A 86 -8.30 3.97 2.31
CA THR A 86 -8.63 2.54 2.26
C THR A 86 -8.22 1.91 0.93
N MET A 87 -8.59 2.56 -0.18
CA MET A 87 -8.26 2.06 -1.52
C MET A 87 -6.76 2.11 -1.82
N PHE A 88 -6.05 3.05 -1.24
CA PHE A 88 -4.60 3.10 -1.32
C PHE A 88 -4.00 1.83 -0.72
N PHE A 89 -4.31 1.49 0.53
CA PHE A 89 -3.72 0.34 1.20
C PHE A 89 -4.24 -1.00 0.70
N LEU A 90 -5.48 -1.11 0.23
CA LEU A 90 -5.97 -2.32 -0.44
C LEU A 90 -5.16 -2.68 -1.69
N LYS A 91 -4.55 -1.71 -2.37
CA LYS A 91 -3.73 -1.93 -3.57
C LYS A 91 -2.23 -2.00 -3.25
N VAL A 92 -1.75 -1.10 -2.40
CA VAL A 92 -0.32 -0.97 -2.08
C VAL A 92 0.17 -2.12 -1.21
N SER A 93 -0.63 -2.56 -0.22
CA SER A 93 -0.19 -3.57 0.75
C SER A 93 0.13 -4.93 0.11
N PRO A 94 -0.74 -5.51 -0.75
CA PRO A 94 -0.42 -6.77 -1.42
C PRO A 94 0.75 -6.64 -2.40
N ALA A 95 0.89 -5.52 -3.09
CA ALA A 95 2.00 -5.30 -4.01
C ALA A 95 3.35 -5.21 -3.28
N LEU A 96 3.38 -4.55 -2.10
CA LEU A 96 4.56 -4.54 -1.24
C LEU A 96 4.90 -5.93 -0.72
N ALA A 97 3.90 -6.71 -0.28
CA ALA A 97 4.10 -8.07 0.20
C ALA A 97 4.65 -8.99 -0.89
N ALA A 98 4.20 -8.80 -2.13
CA ALA A 98 4.70 -9.54 -3.29
C ALA A 98 6.09 -9.07 -3.77
N GLY A 99 6.70 -8.04 -3.13
CA GLY A 99 8.00 -7.52 -3.50
C GLY A 99 8.01 -6.65 -4.77
N CYS A 100 6.85 -6.17 -5.22
CA CYS A 100 6.75 -5.33 -6.41
C CYS A 100 7.19 -3.90 -6.12
N THR A 101 7.78 -3.25 -7.13
CA THR A 101 7.92 -1.80 -7.18
C THR A 101 6.62 -1.18 -7.69
N MET A 102 6.32 0.08 -7.33
CA MET A 102 5.02 0.63 -7.69
C MET A 102 5.03 2.11 -8.01
N ILE A 103 4.10 2.49 -8.86
CA ILE A 103 3.73 3.85 -9.15
C ILE A 103 2.27 4.01 -8.75
N VAL A 104 1.98 4.97 -7.87
CA VAL A 104 0.62 5.24 -7.41
C VAL A 104 0.13 6.56 -7.95
N LYS A 105 -1.03 6.55 -8.63
CA LYS A 105 -1.74 7.73 -9.08
C LYS A 105 -3.00 7.91 -8.23
N PRO A 106 -3.02 8.81 -7.24
CA PRO A 106 -4.23 9.18 -6.53
C PRO A 106 -5.22 9.90 -7.46
N ALA A 107 -6.48 9.98 -7.03
CA ALA A 107 -7.44 10.82 -7.69
C ALA A 107 -7.04 12.30 -7.59
N GLU A 108 -7.36 13.10 -8.61
CA GLU A 108 -7.03 14.53 -8.61
C GLU A 108 -7.74 15.30 -7.49
N GLN A 109 -8.92 14.81 -7.08
CA GLN A 109 -9.75 15.41 -6.04
C GLN A 109 -9.22 15.11 -4.63
N THR A 110 -8.52 13.99 -4.43
CA THR A 110 -8.12 13.49 -3.11
C THR A 110 -6.67 13.02 -3.07
N PRO A 111 -5.69 13.90 -3.31
CA PRO A 111 -4.29 13.50 -3.39
C PRO A 111 -3.55 13.55 -2.04
N LEU A 112 -4.06 14.29 -1.04
CA LEU A 112 -3.26 14.74 0.10
C LEU A 112 -2.78 13.59 0.98
N SER A 113 -3.65 12.67 1.34
CA SER A 113 -3.28 11.51 2.15
C SER A 113 -2.28 10.61 1.44
N ALA A 114 -2.43 10.39 0.11
CA ALA A 114 -1.50 9.60 -0.67
C ALA A 114 -0.08 10.20 -0.70
N LEU A 115 0.03 11.52 -0.80
CA LEU A 115 1.31 12.24 -0.74
C LEU A 115 1.95 12.13 0.65
N TYR A 116 1.13 12.20 1.70
CA TYR A 116 1.60 12.04 3.06
C TYR A 116 2.07 10.59 3.33
N TYR A 117 1.37 9.57 2.81
CA TYR A 117 1.85 8.18 2.86
C TYR A 117 3.19 8.00 2.15
N ALA A 118 3.41 8.68 1.04
CA ALA A 118 4.72 8.66 0.38
C ALA A 118 5.82 9.27 1.25
N HIS A 119 5.51 10.33 2.01
CA HIS A 119 6.42 10.91 2.99
C HIS A 119 6.72 9.90 4.12
N LEU A 120 5.71 9.32 4.75
CA LEU A 120 5.88 8.32 5.81
C LEU A 120 6.67 7.10 5.33
N ALA A 121 6.39 6.63 4.11
CA ALA A 121 7.12 5.52 3.51
C ALA A 121 8.62 5.81 3.39
N LYS A 122 9.03 7.04 3.08
CA LYS A 122 10.45 7.44 3.05
C LYS A 122 11.11 7.36 4.42
N LEU A 123 10.39 7.65 5.50
CA LEU A 123 10.93 7.57 6.87
C LEU A 123 11.24 6.14 7.29
N VAL A 124 10.49 5.17 6.77
CA VAL A 124 10.74 3.74 7.04
C VAL A 124 11.91 3.20 6.25
N SER A 125 12.16 3.79 5.07
CA SER A 125 13.07 3.24 4.08
C SER A 125 14.43 3.87 4.12
N CYS A 126 15.19 3.63 5.16
CA CYS A 126 16.59 4.04 5.11
C CYS A 126 17.37 3.41 3.94
N ASN A 127 16.92 2.27 3.34
CA ASN A 127 17.59 1.63 2.19
C ASN A 127 16.73 0.68 1.32
N THR A 128 15.45 0.43 1.60
CA THR A 128 14.73 -0.71 1.01
C THR A 128 13.52 -0.37 0.14
N ILE A 129 12.89 0.80 0.28
CA ILE A 129 11.78 1.20 -0.57
C ILE A 129 12.23 2.29 -1.55
N ARG A 130 13.12 1.96 -2.48
CA ARG A 130 13.32 2.76 -3.71
C ARG A 130 12.14 2.63 -4.68
N SER A 131 11.05 2.04 -4.23
CA SER A 131 10.02 1.41 -5.05
C SER A 131 8.68 2.13 -5.02
N PHE A 132 8.59 3.30 -4.39
CA PHE A 132 7.33 4.00 -4.20
C PHE A 132 7.36 5.40 -4.81
N THR A 133 6.57 5.62 -5.85
CA THR A 133 6.42 6.93 -6.48
C THR A 133 4.94 7.28 -6.54
N VAL A 134 4.56 8.43 -6.01
CA VAL A 134 3.22 9.00 -6.17
C VAL A 134 3.25 10.02 -7.30
N LEU A 135 2.42 9.82 -8.31
CA LEU A 135 2.24 10.74 -9.42
C LEU A 135 1.01 11.61 -9.15
N GLN A 136 1.22 12.90 -9.07
CA GLN A 136 0.14 13.89 -9.06
C GLN A 136 0.27 14.75 -10.30
N LYS A 137 -0.83 14.89 -11.05
CA LYS A 137 -0.95 15.91 -12.09
C LYS A 137 -1.42 17.19 -11.41
N LEU A 138 -0.51 18.13 -11.23
CA LEU A 138 -0.89 19.50 -10.85
C LEU A 138 -1.69 20.08 -12.03
N LYS A 139 -2.92 20.52 -11.79
CA LYS A 139 -3.58 21.44 -12.71
C LYS A 139 -2.86 22.79 -12.58
N VAL A 140 -2.16 23.19 -13.63
CA VAL A 140 -1.72 24.58 -13.85
C VAL A 140 -2.91 25.38 -14.34
#